data_cd0b50ab7a75452109d98d7b28c397af
#
_entry.id   cd0b50ab7a75452109d98d7b28c397af
#
_cell.length_a   1.000
_cell.length_b   1.000
_cell.length_c   1.000
_cell.angle_alpha   90.00
_cell.angle_beta   90.00
_cell.angle_gamma   90.00
#
_symmetry.space_group_name_H-M   'P 1'
#
loop_
_entity.id
_entity.type
_entity.pdbx_description
1 polymer ?
#
loop_
_entity_poly.entity_id
_entity_poly.type
_entity_poly.pdbx_seq_one_letter_code
_entity_poly.pdbx_strand_id
1 'polypeptide(L)'
;MAVGALTLGLLTSPVAGAPNPALPNRALTPGATNRAVTPATIRTTICVVGYTARIRPPESYTERLKFRQLDGGYNVGGDTRAAHYEEDHLIALEVGGSPTAVANLWPEPRFGVWNAARKDRLEDALHRLVCAGRVGLRTAQRALATNWVVAYRRYVG
;
A
#
# COMPACT_ATOMS: atom_id res chain seq x y z
N MET A 1 -60.12 -12.38 -21.66
CA MET A 1 -58.99 -11.51 -21.94
C MET A 1 -58.26 -11.32 -20.61
N ALA A 2 -57.07 -11.96 -20.45
CA ALA A 2 -56.26 -11.86 -19.24
C ALA A 2 -55.12 -10.86 -19.47
N VAL A 3 -55.09 -9.80 -18.69
CA VAL A 3 -54.03 -8.77 -18.73
C VAL A 3 -52.94 -9.21 -17.79
N GLY A 4 -51.81 -9.63 -18.33
CA GLY A 4 -50.59 -9.98 -17.57
C GLY A 4 -49.86 -8.72 -17.15
N ALA A 5 -49.71 -8.49 -15.86
CA ALA A 5 -48.87 -7.42 -15.30
C ALA A 5 -47.39 -7.82 -15.35
N LEU A 6 -46.59 -7.08 -16.13
CA LEU A 6 -45.12 -7.19 -16.12
C LEU A 6 -44.60 -6.42 -14.89
N THR A 7 -44.04 -7.14 -13.93
CA THR A 7 -43.32 -6.56 -12.81
C THR A 7 -41.87 -6.28 -13.24
N LEU A 8 -41.52 -5.01 -13.41
CA LEU A 8 -40.19 -4.56 -13.68
C LEU A 8 -39.34 -4.62 -12.40
N GLY A 9 -38.49 -5.63 -12.26
CA GLY A 9 -37.58 -5.75 -11.13
C GLY A 9 -36.48 -4.68 -11.22
N LEU A 10 -36.45 -3.74 -10.29
CA LEU A 10 -35.34 -2.80 -10.10
C LEU A 10 -34.09 -3.56 -9.64
N LEU A 11 -33.12 -3.70 -10.52
CA LEU A 11 -31.78 -4.15 -10.20
C LEU A 11 -31.07 -3.03 -9.42
N THR A 12 -31.02 -3.13 -8.10
CA THR A 12 -30.20 -2.27 -7.26
C THR A 12 -28.73 -2.65 -7.44
N SER A 13 -27.98 -1.84 -8.18
CA SER A 13 -26.52 -1.96 -8.24
C SER A 13 -25.94 -1.76 -6.83
N PRO A 14 -24.96 -2.57 -6.38
CA PRO A 14 -24.33 -2.37 -5.10
C PRO A 14 -23.65 -0.99 -5.10
N VAL A 15 -24.00 -0.14 -4.15
CA VAL A 15 -23.33 1.13 -3.89
C VAL A 15 -21.88 0.77 -3.52
N ALA A 16 -20.93 1.18 -4.35
CA ALA A 16 -19.51 1.06 -3.99
C ALA A 16 -19.30 1.80 -2.67
N GLY A 17 -18.87 1.09 -1.64
CA GLY A 17 -18.58 1.69 -0.33
C GLY A 17 -17.60 2.86 -0.50
N ALA A 18 -17.73 3.89 0.34
CA ALA A 18 -16.81 5.03 0.33
C ALA A 18 -15.35 4.53 0.40
N PRO A 19 -14.42 5.16 -0.35
CA PRO A 19 -13.02 4.78 -0.32
C PRO A 19 -12.49 4.76 1.11
N ASN A 20 -11.84 3.69 1.53
CA ASN A 20 -11.19 3.64 2.82
C ASN A 20 -9.92 4.53 2.76
N PRO A 21 -9.87 5.65 3.52
CA PRO A 21 -8.76 6.59 3.44
C PRO A 21 -7.40 5.99 3.87
N ALA A 22 -7.45 4.85 4.56
CA ALA A 22 -6.26 4.09 4.95
C ALA A 22 -5.68 3.23 3.82
N LEU A 23 -6.34 3.14 2.67
CA LEU A 23 -5.85 2.37 1.53
C LEU A 23 -5.53 3.29 0.36
N PRO A 24 -4.45 3.03 -0.38
CA PRO A 24 -4.12 3.82 -1.55
C PRO A 24 -5.17 3.65 -2.66
N ASN A 25 -5.26 4.64 -3.53
CA ASN A 25 -6.01 4.53 -4.77
C ASN A 25 -5.30 3.52 -5.68
N ARG A 26 -5.91 2.36 -5.90
CA ARG A 26 -5.31 1.26 -6.68
C ARG A 26 -5.09 1.58 -8.16
N ALA A 27 -5.80 2.54 -8.70
CA ALA A 27 -5.56 3.00 -10.07
C ALA A 27 -4.26 3.82 -10.19
N LEU A 28 -3.88 4.53 -9.12
CA LEU A 28 -2.66 5.34 -9.07
C LEU A 28 -1.49 4.55 -8.45
N THR A 29 -1.75 3.80 -7.39
CA THR A 29 -0.75 3.05 -6.62
C THR A 29 -1.15 1.57 -6.51
N PRO A 30 -1.03 0.80 -7.59
CA PRO A 30 -1.28 -0.65 -7.54
C PRO A 30 -0.21 -1.44 -6.78
N GLY A 31 0.91 -0.80 -6.48
CA GLY A 31 2.12 -1.43 -5.95
C GLY A 31 3.08 -1.87 -7.06
N ALA A 32 4.37 -1.69 -6.82
CA ALA A 32 5.42 -2.16 -7.73
C ALA A 32 6.58 -2.77 -6.93
N THR A 33 7.18 -3.82 -7.48
CA THR A 33 8.30 -4.53 -6.85
C THR A 33 9.64 -4.14 -7.46
N ASN A 34 10.70 -4.28 -6.67
CA ASN A 34 12.09 -4.17 -7.12
C ASN A 34 12.51 -5.49 -7.75
N ARG A 35 12.89 -5.45 -9.03
CA ARG A 35 13.31 -6.64 -9.79
C ARG A 35 14.56 -7.32 -9.25
N ALA A 36 15.42 -6.60 -8.52
CA ALA A 36 16.59 -7.18 -7.86
C ALA A 36 16.22 -8.06 -6.66
N VAL A 37 15.01 -7.90 -6.09
CA VAL A 37 14.54 -8.65 -4.94
C VAL A 37 13.61 -9.77 -5.38
N THR A 38 14.13 -10.98 -5.38
CA THR A 38 13.43 -12.21 -5.77
C THR A 38 13.52 -13.24 -4.64
N PRO A 39 12.73 -14.31 -4.65
CA PRO A 39 12.89 -15.39 -3.68
C PRO A 39 14.32 -15.97 -3.62
N ALA A 40 15.06 -15.93 -4.73
CA ALA A 40 16.44 -16.41 -4.80
C ALA A 40 17.45 -15.40 -4.21
N THR A 41 17.11 -14.11 -4.22
CA THR A 41 18.06 -13.03 -3.82
C THR A 41 17.75 -12.41 -2.45
N ILE A 42 16.70 -12.83 -1.74
CA ILE A 42 16.35 -12.22 -0.44
C ILE A 42 17.51 -12.23 0.54
N ARG A 43 18.33 -13.29 0.55
CA ARG A 43 19.48 -13.46 1.47
C ARG A 43 20.62 -12.49 1.19
N THR A 44 20.72 -11.97 -0.01
CA THR A 44 21.75 -11.00 -0.45
C THR A 44 21.17 -9.59 -0.63
N THR A 45 19.87 -9.42 -0.42
CA THR A 45 19.15 -8.16 -0.54
C THR A 45 18.45 -7.81 0.78
N ILE A 46 17.14 -7.91 0.83
CA ILE A 46 16.31 -7.41 1.95
C ILE A 46 16.68 -8.01 3.32
N CYS A 47 17.23 -9.20 3.38
CA CYS A 47 17.64 -9.82 4.64
C CYS A 47 19.09 -9.44 5.06
N VAL A 48 19.71 -8.48 4.36
CA VAL A 48 21.01 -7.92 4.71
C VAL A 48 20.82 -6.58 5.39
N VAL A 49 21.43 -6.41 6.56
CA VAL A 49 21.38 -5.15 7.32
C VAL A 49 21.83 -3.98 6.45
N GLY A 50 21.07 -2.89 6.47
CA GLY A 50 21.35 -1.68 5.71
C GLY A 50 20.97 -1.74 4.22
N TYR A 51 20.41 -2.84 3.71
CA TYR A 51 19.99 -2.91 2.31
C TYR A 51 18.96 -1.83 1.96
N THR A 52 17.90 -1.70 2.74
CA THR A 52 16.83 -0.72 2.51
C THR A 52 17.34 0.72 2.56
N ALA A 53 18.26 1.03 3.48
CA ALA A 53 18.88 2.35 3.57
C ALA A 53 19.66 2.72 2.30
N ARG A 54 20.32 1.74 1.66
CA ARG A 54 21.09 1.97 0.43
C ARG A 54 20.22 2.23 -0.80
N ILE A 55 19.02 1.67 -0.84
CA ILE A 55 18.10 1.79 -1.99
C ILE A 55 17.02 2.85 -1.79
N ARG A 56 16.86 3.35 -0.57
CA ARG A 56 15.86 4.40 -0.27
C ARG A 56 16.16 5.65 -1.09
N PRO A 57 15.15 6.20 -1.79
CA PRO A 57 15.34 7.45 -2.53
C PRO A 57 15.64 8.61 -1.57
N PRO A 58 16.30 9.67 -2.04
CA PRO A 58 16.51 10.89 -1.26
C PRO A 58 15.17 11.48 -0.81
N GLU A 59 15.12 12.05 0.40
CA GLU A 59 13.91 12.69 0.93
C GLU A 59 13.38 13.77 0.00
N SER A 60 14.28 14.54 -0.63
CA SER A 60 13.91 15.56 -1.62
C SER A 60 13.10 15.02 -2.81
N TYR A 61 13.26 13.73 -3.16
CA TYR A 61 12.45 13.06 -4.19
C TYR A 61 11.04 12.76 -3.68
N THR A 62 10.94 12.12 -2.51
CA THR A 62 9.66 11.72 -1.92
C THR A 62 8.83 12.93 -1.52
N GLU A 63 9.45 13.97 -0.94
CA GLU A 63 8.75 15.23 -0.61
C GLU A 63 8.15 15.89 -1.85
N ARG A 64 8.92 16.05 -2.94
CA ARG A 64 8.37 16.64 -4.18
C ARG A 64 7.25 15.80 -4.78
N LEU A 65 7.32 14.48 -4.67
CA LEU A 65 6.27 13.60 -5.15
C LEU A 65 5.00 13.76 -4.31
N LYS A 66 5.13 13.75 -2.98
CA LYS A 66 4.03 13.97 -2.03
C LYS A 66 3.25 15.25 -2.34
N PHE A 67 3.95 16.38 -2.48
CA PHE A 67 3.29 17.65 -2.81
C PHE A 67 2.49 17.56 -4.11
N ARG A 68 3.08 17.03 -5.18
CA ARG A 68 2.37 16.87 -6.46
C ARG A 68 1.15 15.97 -6.37
N GLN A 69 1.23 14.89 -5.60
CA GLN A 69 0.13 13.96 -5.42
C GLN A 69 -1.00 14.59 -4.61
N LEU A 70 -0.68 15.28 -3.51
CA LEU A 70 -1.66 15.98 -2.68
C LEU A 70 -2.38 17.09 -3.47
N ASP A 71 -1.64 17.92 -4.22
CA ASP A 71 -2.19 18.97 -5.07
C ASP A 71 -3.03 18.39 -6.24
N GLY A 72 -2.63 17.24 -6.74
CA GLY A 72 -3.37 16.47 -7.76
C GLY A 72 -4.62 15.76 -7.25
N GLY A 73 -4.98 15.94 -5.97
CA GLY A 73 -6.18 15.37 -5.37
C GLY A 73 -5.99 13.98 -4.75
N TYR A 74 -4.75 13.48 -4.65
CA TYR A 74 -4.46 12.24 -3.94
C TYR A 74 -4.32 12.53 -2.44
N ASN A 75 -5.42 12.93 -1.83
CA ASN A 75 -5.51 13.33 -0.43
C ASN A 75 -6.81 12.79 0.20
N VAL A 76 -6.93 12.89 1.52
CA VAL A 76 -8.11 12.46 2.26
C VAL A 76 -9.00 13.66 2.55
N GLY A 77 -10.20 13.67 1.97
CA GLY A 77 -11.21 14.68 2.28
C GLY A 77 -10.79 16.13 1.95
N GLY A 78 -9.89 16.32 0.98
CA GLY A 78 -9.39 17.65 0.60
C GLY A 78 -8.25 18.18 1.48
N ASP A 79 -7.73 17.36 2.40
CA ASP A 79 -6.59 17.76 3.24
C ASP A 79 -5.27 17.68 2.47
N THR A 80 -4.69 18.82 2.09
CA THR A 80 -3.41 18.91 1.37
C THR A 80 -2.21 19.24 2.26
N ARG A 81 -2.40 19.25 3.59
CA ARG A 81 -1.32 19.53 4.55
C ARG A 81 -0.28 18.42 4.56
N ALA A 82 0.88 18.66 3.96
CA ALA A 82 1.94 17.66 3.79
C ALA A 82 2.40 17.01 5.11
N ALA A 83 2.34 17.72 6.23
CA ALA A 83 2.68 17.20 7.57
C ALA A 83 1.73 16.08 8.04
N HIS A 84 0.53 16.00 7.48
CA HIS A 84 -0.46 14.96 7.79
C HIS A 84 -0.20 13.65 7.05
N TYR A 85 0.76 13.64 6.13
CA TYR A 85 1.06 12.50 5.28
C TYR A 85 2.54 12.15 5.30
N GLU A 86 2.80 10.91 5.05
CA GLU A 86 4.11 10.36 4.70
C GLU A 86 4.09 9.93 3.24
N GLU A 87 5.13 10.24 2.47
CA GLU A 87 5.28 9.63 1.16
C GLU A 87 5.88 8.25 1.35
N ASP A 88 5.01 7.26 1.31
CA ASP A 88 5.36 5.91 1.69
C ASP A 88 5.27 4.89 0.54
N HIS A 89 5.97 3.77 0.70
CA HIS A 89 5.97 2.66 -0.23
C HIS A 89 4.84 1.69 0.10
N LEU A 90 3.84 1.52 -0.79
CA LEU A 90 2.76 0.56 -0.58
C LEU A 90 3.29 -0.87 -0.35
N ILE A 91 4.20 -1.31 -1.20
CA ILE A 91 5.01 -2.51 -0.94
C ILE A 91 6.32 -2.01 -0.34
N ALA A 92 6.54 -2.29 0.93
CA ALA A 92 7.70 -1.80 1.67
C ALA A 92 9.04 -2.19 1.02
N LEU A 93 10.04 -1.33 1.15
CA LEU A 93 11.39 -1.61 0.68
C LEU A 93 11.97 -2.90 1.27
N GLU A 94 11.67 -3.16 2.53
CA GLU A 94 12.15 -4.33 3.29
C GLU A 94 11.46 -5.65 2.91
N VAL A 95 10.42 -5.60 2.10
CA VAL A 95 9.83 -6.76 1.42
C VAL A 95 9.95 -6.65 -0.09
N GLY A 96 10.91 -5.86 -0.58
CA GLY A 96 11.27 -5.78 -1.98
C GLY A 96 10.33 -4.91 -2.84
N GLY A 97 9.74 -3.88 -2.27
CA GLY A 97 9.05 -2.84 -3.02
C GLY A 97 10.01 -2.03 -3.89
N SER A 98 9.49 -1.46 -4.98
CA SER A 98 10.26 -0.56 -5.85
C SER A 98 10.53 0.76 -5.14
N PRO A 99 11.80 1.23 -5.09
CA PRO A 99 12.14 2.44 -4.35
C PRO A 99 11.63 3.74 -4.99
N THR A 100 11.51 3.78 -6.32
CA THR A 100 11.23 5.04 -7.04
C THR A 100 10.01 4.99 -7.97
N ALA A 101 9.40 3.81 -8.14
CA ALA A 101 8.21 3.72 -8.98
C ALA A 101 7.03 4.47 -8.34
N VAL A 102 6.50 5.48 -9.02
CA VAL A 102 5.32 6.23 -8.57
C VAL A 102 4.14 5.31 -8.27
N ALA A 103 4.00 4.22 -9.03
CA ALA A 103 3.00 3.17 -8.80
C ALA A 103 3.15 2.42 -7.46
N ASN A 104 4.23 2.67 -6.71
CA ASN A 104 4.48 2.11 -5.37
C ASN A 104 4.53 3.17 -4.27
N LEU A 105 4.39 4.45 -4.61
CA LEU A 105 4.52 5.57 -3.70
C LEU A 105 3.19 6.31 -3.57
N TRP A 106 2.81 6.66 -2.35
CA TRP A 106 1.56 7.36 -2.09
C TRP A 106 1.62 8.18 -0.80
N PRO A 107 0.85 9.29 -0.72
CA PRO A 107 0.74 10.08 0.50
C PRO A 107 -0.07 9.30 1.53
N GLU A 108 0.60 8.53 2.37
CA GLU A 108 -0.02 7.76 3.43
C GLU A 108 -0.41 8.64 4.61
N PRO A 109 -1.67 8.56 5.11
CA PRO A 109 -2.09 9.34 6.27
C PRO A 109 -1.33 8.96 7.55
N ARG A 110 -0.87 9.98 8.29
CA ARG A 110 -0.31 9.83 9.64
C ARG A 110 -1.37 9.88 10.74
N PHE A 111 -2.61 10.11 10.38
CA PHE A 111 -3.76 10.23 11.27
C PHE A 111 -4.75 9.07 11.12
N GLY A 112 -5.71 9.01 12.05
CA GLY A 112 -6.72 7.94 12.06
C GLY A 112 -6.23 6.64 12.70
N VAL A 113 -7.14 5.67 12.75
CA VAL A 113 -6.85 4.36 13.36
C VAL A 113 -5.87 3.55 12.52
N TRP A 114 -6.03 3.59 11.21
CA TRP A 114 -5.16 2.93 10.23
C TRP A 114 -4.28 3.98 9.57
N ASN A 115 -3.06 4.10 10.03
CA ASN A 115 -2.10 5.13 9.66
C ASN A 115 -0.70 4.54 9.40
N ALA A 116 0.22 5.37 8.92
CA ALA A 116 1.59 4.98 8.58
C ALA A 116 2.27 4.18 9.69
N ALA A 117 2.20 4.62 10.95
CA ALA A 117 2.84 3.92 12.07
C ALA A 117 2.30 2.50 12.30
N ARG A 118 1.06 2.20 11.94
CA ARG A 118 0.55 0.82 11.96
C ARG A 118 1.05 0.01 10.78
N LYS A 119 1.15 0.64 9.62
CA LYS A 119 1.68 -0.04 8.44
C LYS A 119 3.15 -0.40 8.64
N ASP A 120 3.98 0.47 9.24
CA ASP A 120 5.37 0.16 9.61
C ASP A 120 5.49 -1.12 10.45
N ARG A 121 4.61 -1.29 11.46
CA ARG A 121 4.61 -2.53 12.27
C ARG A 121 4.32 -3.78 11.46
N LEU A 122 3.44 -3.68 10.47
CA LEU A 122 3.16 -4.79 9.55
C LEU A 122 4.36 -5.08 8.66
N GLU A 123 5.02 -4.07 8.16
CA GLU A 123 6.21 -4.19 7.31
C GLU A 123 7.33 -4.91 8.05
N ASP A 124 7.66 -4.44 9.25
CA ASP A 124 8.59 -5.09 10.16
C ASP A 124 8.25 -6.57 10.42
N ALA A 125 6.96 -6.87 10.66
CA ALA A 125 6.52 -8.24 10.90
C ALA A 125 6.69 -9.10 9.65
N LEU A 126 6.27 -8.60 8.49
CA LEU A 126 6.40 -9.32 7.22
C LEU A 126 7.86 -9.52 6.83
N HIS A 127 8.71 -8.51 7.01
CA HIS A 127 10.16 -8.62 6.77
C HIS A 127 10.78 -9.74 7.60
N ARG A 128 10.53 -9.74 8.93
CA ARG A 128 11.02 -10.82 9.81
C ARG A 128 10.53 -12.20 9.37
N LEU A 129 9.26 -12.32 9.01
CA LEU A 129 8.67 -13.59 8.57
C LEU A 129 9.24 -14.07 7.23
N VAL A 130 9.49 -13.15 6.29
CA VAL A 130 10.09 -13.46 4.99
C VAL A 130 11.54 -13.91 5.18
N CYS A 131 12.33 -13.18 5.96
CA CYS A 131 13.73 -13.53 6.20
C CYS A 131 13.91 -14.80 7.02
N ALA A 132 12.93 -15.13 7.87
CA ALA A 132 12.87 -16.41 8.57
C ALA A 132 12.35 -17.59 7.70
N GLY A 133 11.92 -17.32 6.46
CA GLY A 133 11.36 -18.34 5.57
C GLY A 133 9.93 -18.80 5.95
N ARG A 134 9.27 -18.09 6.86
CA ARG A 134 7.93 -18.43 7.37
C ARG A 134 6.80 -17.91 6.46
N VAL A 135 7.06 -16.87 5.69
CA VAL A 135 6.16 -16.30 4.69
C VAL A 135 6.94 -16.12 3.39
N GLY A 136 6.39 -16.54 2.28
CA GLY A 136 7.02 -16.34 0.98
C GLY A 136 7.01 -14.86 0.56
N LEU A 137 8.09 -14.39 -0.06
CA LEU A 137 8.25 -12.98 -0.51
C LEU A 137 7.02 -12.48 -1.28
N ARG A 138 6.58 -13.21 -2.30
CA ARG A 138 5.42 -12.82 -3.12
C ARG A 138 4.11 -12.76 -2.33
N THR A 139 3.99 -13.57 -1.27
CA THR A 139 2.81 -13.53 -0.38
C THR A 139 2.81 -12.26 0.45
N ALA A 140 3.96 -11.86 1.01
CA ALA A 140 4.10 -10.61 1.74
C ALA A 140 3.82 -9.39 0.84
N GLN A 141 4.40 -9.36 -0.36
CA GLN A 141 4.17 -8.30 -1.35
C GLN A 141 2.69 -8.16 -1.72
N ARG A 142 2.01 -9.27 -2.02
CA ARG A 142 0.57 -9.26 -2.32
C ARG A 142 -0.28 -8.83 -1.14
N ALA A 143 0.09 -9.21 0.09
CA ALA A 143 -0.63 -8.81 1.29
C ALA A 143 -0.66 -7.30 1.46
N LEU A 144 0.48 -6.62 1.30
CA LEU A 144 0.58 -5.16 1.32
C LEU A 144 -0.19 -4.52 0.15
N ALA A 145 0.05 -4.97 -1.09
CA ALA A 145 -0.55 -4.38 -2.28
C ALA A 145 -2.07 -4.57 -2.36
N THR A 146 -2.62 -5.64 -1.80
CA THR A 146 -4.06 -5.92 -1.89
C THR A 146 -4.84 -5.16 -0.82
N ASN A 147 -4.48 -5.33 0.44
CA ASN A 147 -5.11 -4.64 1.57
C ASN A 147 -4.25 -4.81 2.82
N TRP A 148 -3.40 -3.83 3.09
CA TRP A 148 -2.49 -3.89 4.22
C TRP A 148 -3.22 -3.88 5.59
N VAL A 149 -4.45 -3.33 5.67
CA VAL A 149 -5.26 -3.37 6.90
C VAL A 149 -5.68 -4.80 7.24
N VAL A 150 -6.10 -5.57 6.23
CA VAL A 150 -6.40 -7.01 6.39
C VAL A 150 -5.13 -7.78 6.73
N ALA A 151 -4.02 -7.45 6.06
CA ALA A 151 -2.73 -8.07 6.33
C ALA A 151 -2.24 -7.78 7.76
N TYR A 152 -2.42 -6.56 8.27
CA TYR A 152 -2.10 -6.19 9.65
C TYR A 152 -2.78 -7.11 10.66
N ARG A 153 -4.12 -7.28 10.52
CA ARG A 153 -4.89 -8.17 11.40
C ARG A 153 -4.43 -9.62 11.37
N ARG A 154 -3.86 -10.05 10.26
CA ARG A 154 -3.37 -11.42 10.08
C ARG A 154 -1.99 -11.65 10.65
N TYR A 155 -1.08 -10.69 10.54
CA TYR A 155 0.36 -10.88 10.84
C TYR A 155 0.84 -10.14 12.07
N VAL A 156 0.07 -9.18 12.58
CA VAL A 156 0.41 -8.40 13.78
C VAL A 156 -0.59 -8.64 14.92
N GLY A 157 -1.89 -8.78 14.59
CA GLY A 157 -2.97 -9.03 15.57
C GLY A 157 -3.93 -7.89 15.72
#